data_33e65aceba978414adfc5cb5fc8210f7
#
_entry.id   33e65aceba978414adfc5cb5fc8210f7
#
_cell.length_a   1.000
_cell.length_b   1.000
_cell.length_c   1.000
_cell.angle_alpha   90.00
_cell.angle_beta   90.00
_cell.angle_gamma   90.00
#
_symmetry.space_group_name_H-M   'P 1'
#
loop_
_entity.id
_entity.type
_entity.pdbx_description
1 polymer ?
#
loop_
_entity_poly.entity_id
_entity_poly.type
_entity_poly.pdbx_seq_one_letter_code
_entity_poly.pdbx_strand_id
1 'polypeptide(L)'
;MLDFENIGKKFTDIVSNKDWQELQAKYNKCSNIYVLGHGGNMAIADHTAVDMTRLSNGTKNAMCPGSCVVATSLINDTSFDQWMVSWLQQRTSTSTKHQMSQSLVYGISSSGKSRDVINALQWASDNDMEICLITAKPIAEEINNLTQVVLDVDYYHTAECLSLL
;
A
#
# COMPACT_ATOMS: atom_id res chain seq x y z
N MET A 1 22.66 -18.51 -0.14
CA MET A 1 22.09 -18.93 -1.44
C MET A 1 20.58 -18.90 -1.25
N LEU A 2 19.83 -18.30 -2.18
CA LEU A 2 18.36 -18.26 -2.09
C LEU A 2 17.81 -19.68 -2.29
N ASP A 3 16.91 -20.08 -1.40
CA ASP A 3 16.19 -21.35 -1.47
C ASP A 3 14.87 -21.12 -2.24
N PHE A 4 14.92 -21.29 -3.56
CA PHE A 4 13.79 -21.03 -4.44
C PHE A 4 12.60 -21.99 -4.22
N GLU A 5 12.85 -23.22 -3.75
CA GLU A 5 11.77 -24.15 -3.42
C GLU A 5 10.96 -23.65 -2.21
N ASN A 6 11.67 -23.23 -1.16
CA ASN A 6 11.05 -22.64 0.02
C ASN A 6 10.33 -21.33 -0.30
N ILE A 7 10.92 -20.46 -1.15
CA ILE A 7 10.29 -19.23 -1.61
C ILE A 7 8.99 -19.53 -2.36
N GLY A 8 8.99 -20.50 -3.27
CA GLY A 8 7.79 -20.92 -4.00
C GLY A 8 6.68 -21.43 -3.08
N LYS A 9 7.05 -22.22 -2.06
CA LYS A 9 6.10 -22.69 -1.04
C LYS A 9 5.51 -21.52 -0.24
N LYS A 10 6.34 -20.62 0.26
CA LYS A 10 5.90 -19.43 0.99
C LYS A 10 4.96 -18.54 0.17
N PHE A 11 5.26 -18.38 -1.12
CA PHE A 11 4.36 -17.66 -2.03
C PHE A 11 2.98 -18.31 -2.09
N THR A 12 2.95 -19.63 -2.29
CA THR A 12 1.69 -20.39 -2.32
C THR A 12 0.91 -20.26 -1.01
N ASP A 13 1.60 -20.35 0.13
CA ASP A 13 0.98 -20.22 1.46
C ASP A 13 0.37 -18.80 1.66
N ILE A 14 1.08 -17.76 1.23
CA ILE A 14 0.62 -16.37 1.35
C ILE A 14 -0.62 -16.12 0.48
N VAL A 15 -0.58 -16.47 -0.81
CA VAL A 15 -1.71 -16.21 -1.73
C VAL A 15 -2.94 -17.08 -1.43
N SER A 16 -2.78 -18.10 -0.59
CA SER A 16 -3.86 -18.99 -0.13
C SER A 16 -4.41 -18.61 1.24
N ASN A 17 -3.77 -17.68 1.96
CA ASN A 17 -4.17 -17.33 3.33
C ASN A 17 -5.36 -16.35 3.36
N LYS A 18 -5.94 -16.22 4.56
CA LYS A 18 -7.11 -15.36 4.80
C LYS A 18 -6.80 -13.87 4.54
N ASP A 19 -5.63 -13.40 4.94
CA ASP A 19 -5.26 -11.99 4.82
C ASP A 19 -5.14 -11.57 3.35
N TRP A 20 -4.59 -12.47 2.51
CA TRP A 20 -4.54 -12.25 1.07
C TRP A 20 -5.95 -12.21 0.44
N GLN A 21 -6.83 -13.14 0.84
CA GLN A 21 -8.21 -13.16 0.35
C GLN A 21 -8.97 -11.90 0.76
N GLU A 22 -8.75 -11.41 1.98
CA GLU A 22 -9.36 -10.16 2.45
C GLU A 22 -8.82 -8.95 1.69
N LEU A 23 -7.51 -8.88 1.44
CA LEU A 23 -6.90 -7.85 0.59
C LEU A 23 -7.54 -7.85 -0.80
N GLN A 24 -7.70 -9.03 -1.42
CA GLN A 24 -8.37 -9.15 -2.73
C GLN A 24 -9.82 -8.68 -2.68
N ALA A 25 -10.55 -8.99 -1.61
CA ALA A 25 -11.94 -8.54 -1.44
C ALA A 25 -12.01 -7.00 -1.35
N LYS A 26 -11.12 -6.35 -0.57
CA LYS A 26 -11.01 -4.90 -0.49
C LYS A 26 -10.64 -4.28 -1.84
N TYR A 27 -9.65 -4.85 -2.53
CA TYR A 27 -9.27 -4.41 -3.88
C TYR A 27 -10.45 -4.47 -4.85
N ASN A 28 -11.19 -5.59 -4.85
CA ASN A 28 -12.33 -5.76 -5.75
C ASN A 28 -13.47 -4.76 -5.46
N LYS A 29 -13.73 -4.47 -4.19
CA LYS A 29 -14.74 -3.51 -3.73
C LYS A 29 -14.43 -2.08 -4.17
N CYS A 30 -13.16 -1.67 -4.13
CA CYS A 30 -12.75 -0.28 -4.30
C CYS A 30 -12.47 0.07 -5.77
N SER A 31 -12.88 1.27 -6.19
CA SER A 31 -12.59 1.83 -7.51
C SER A 31 -11.40 2.80 -7.51
N ASN A 32 -11.14 3.49 -6.39
CA ASN A 32 -9.99 4.37 -6.23
C ASN A 32 -8.95 3.69 -5.31
N ILE A 33 -7.69 3.65 -5.74
CA ILE A 33 -6.61 2.99 -5.01
C ILE A 33 -5.43 3.95 -4.87
N TYR A 34 -4.97 4.17 -3.65
CA TYR A 34 -3.85 5.02 -3.31
C TYR A 34 -2.71 4.14 -2.82
N VAL A 35 -1.67 3.97 -3.64
CA VAL A 35 -0.54 3.07 -3.32
C VAL A 35 0.59 3.88 -2.73
N LEU A 36 1.06 3.50 -1.55
CA LEU A 36 2.05 4.23 -0.77
C LEU A 36 3.27 3.36 -0.45
N GLY A 37 4.45 3.95 -0.50
CA GLY A 37 5.71 3.29 -0.14
C GLY A 37 6.87 4.28 -0.05
N HIS A 38 8.03 3.80 0.36
CA HIS A 38 9.28 4.55 0.45
C HIS A 38 10.43 3.87 -0.28
N GLY A 39 11.35 4.64 -0.86
CA GLY A 39 12.54 4.14 -1.53
C GLY A 39 12.20 3.09 -2.59
N GLY A 40 12.73 1.87 -2.49
CA GLY A 40 12.39 0.76 -3.37
C GLY A 40 10.90 0.43 -3.36
N ASN A 41 10.26 0.50 -2.19
CA ASN A 41 8.80 0.32 -2.09
C ASN A 41 8.01 1.42 -2.82
N MET A 42 8.54 2.63 -2.95
CA MET A 42 7.93 3.69 -3.77
C MET A 42 7.96 3.33 -5.26
N ALA A 43 9.07 2.79 -5.75
CA ALA A 43 9.16 2.33 -7.14
C ALA A 43 8.18 1.19 -7.42
N ILE A 44 8.04 0.24 -6.49
CA ILE A 44 7.04 -0.82 -6.57
C ILE A 44 5.62 -0.22 -6.53
N ALA A 45 5.34 0.70 -5.62
CA ALA A 45 4.04 1.35 -5.49
C ALA A 45 3.63 2.10 -6.77
N ASP A 46 4.56 2.82 -7.38
CA ASP A 46 4.33 3.56 -8.63
C ASP A 46 4.02 2.61 -9.80
N HIS A 47 4.82 1.55 -9.97
CA HIS A 47 4.57 0.53 -10.97
C HIS A 47 3.24 -0.21 -10.72
N THR A 48 2.97 -0.57 -9.47
CA THR A 48 1.71 -1.22 -9.06
C THR A 48 0.49 -0.36 -9.42
N ALA A 49 0.55 0.94 -9.18
CA ALA A 49 -0.55 1.84 -9.52
C ALA A 49 -0.83 1.88 -11.03
N VAL A 50 0.24 1.90 -11.86
CA VAL A 50 0.11 1.82 -13.31
C VAL A 50 -0.55 0.51 -13.73
N ASP A 51 -0.07 -0.63 -13.19
CA ASP A 51 -0.58 -1.95 -13.57
C ASP A 51 -2.01 -2.19 -13.07
N MET A 52 -2.35 -1.77 -11.87
CA MET A 52 -3.73 -1.85 -11.35
C MET A 52 -4.72 -1.11 -12.25
N THR A 53 -4.35 0.07 -12.76
CA THR A 53 -5.18 0.83 -13.70
C THR A 53 -5.26 0.13 -15.06
N ARG A 54 -4.13 -0.26 -15.61
CA ARG A 54 -4.03 -0.86 -16.95
C ARG A 54 -4.71 -2.23 -17.02
N LEU A 55 -4.39 -3.13 -16.08
CA LEU A 55 -4.89 -4.51 -16.09
C LEU A 55 -6.38 -4.61 -15.70
N SER A 56 -6.91 -3.62 -15.02
CA SER A 56 -8.35 -3.53 -14.72
C SER A 56 -9.19 -2.97 -15.87
N ASN A 57 -8.59 -2.71 -17.05
CA ASN A 57 -9.24 -2.03 -18.18
C ASN A 57 -9.90 -0.69 -17.77
N GLY A 58 -9.26 0.05 -16.88
CA GLY A 58 -9.73 1.35 -16.40
C GLY A 58 -10.89 1.31 -15.39
N THR A 59 -11.26 0.14 -14.88
CA THR A 59 -12.27 0.05 -13.81
C THR A 59 -11.71 0.45 -12.44
N LYS A 60 -10.37 0.47 -12.30
CA LYS A 60 -9.65 0.97 -11.13
C LYS A 60 -8.88 2.24 -11.49
N ASN A 61 -8.98 3.23 -10.64
CA ASN A 61 -8.20 4.47 -10.72
C ASN A 61 -7.13 4.40 -9.61
N ALA A 62 -5.99 3.80 -9.94
CA ALA A 62 -4.90 3.65 -8.99
C ALA A 62 -3.84 4.75 -9.19
N MET A 63 -3.31 5.29 -8.09
CA MET A 63 -2.33 6.35 -8.13
C MET A 63 -1.34 6.25 -6.96
N CYS A 64 -0.11 6.72 -7.21
CA CYS A 64 0.98 6.76 -6.25
C CYS A 64 1.59 8.17 -6.25
N PRO A 65 2.08 8.71 -5.12
CA PRO A 65 2.82 9.96 -5.07
C PRO A 65 4.28 9.79 -5.53
N GLY A 66 4.53 9.05 -6.61
CA GLY A 66 5.86 8.62 -7.07
C GLY A 66 6.81 9.74 -7.51
N SER A 67 6.32 10.97 -7.69
CA SER A 67 7.18 12.10 -8.07
C SER A 67 7.95 12.65 -6.85
N CYS A 68 9.28 12.77 -7.00
CA CYS A 68 10.11 13.41 -5.96
C CYS A 68 9.71 14.86 -5.70
N VAL A 69 9.17 15.56 -6.71
CA VAL A 69 8.68 16.94 -6.56
C VAL A 69 7.46 16.95 -5.63
N VAL A 70 6.51 16.04 -5.79
CA VAL A 70 5.34 15.93 -4.92
C VAL A 70 5.77 15.61 -3.49
N ALA A 71 6.60 14.59 -3.30
CA ALA A 71 7.07 14.19 -1.96
C ALA A 71 7.82 15.34 -1.26
N THR A 72 8.81 15.93 -1.93
CA THR A 72 9.65 16.98 -1.32
C THR A 72 8.89 18.26 -1.03
N SER A 73 7.93 18.67 -1.88
CA SER A 73 7.11 19.85 -1.59
C SER A 73 6.21 19.63 -0.38
N LEU A 74 5.54 18.47 -0.31
CA LEU A 74 4.65 18.16 0.83
C LEU A 74 5.43 17.97 2.14
N ILE A 75 6.63 17.37 2.09
CA ILE A 75 7.52 17.26 3.26
C ILE A 75 7.92 18.67 3.75
N ASN A 76 8.28 19.58 2.82
CA ASN A 76 8.64 20.95 3.15
C ASN A 76 7.48 21.74 3.77
N ASP A 77 6.27 21.56 3.24
CA ASP A 77 5.09 22.32 3.63
C ASP A 77 4.43 21.76 4.91
N THR A 78 4.70 20.50 5.26
CA THR A 78 4.12 19.84 6.43
C THR A 78 5.19 19.21 7.32
N SER A 79 5.48 17.94 7.14
CA SER A 79 6.59 17.21 7.75
C SER A 79 6.76 15.86 7.06
N PHE A 80 7.89 15.20 7.32
CA PHE A 80 8.14 13.85 6.84
C PHE A 80 7.05 12.85 7.29
N ASP A 81 6.54 12.96 8.50
CA ASP A 81 5.53 12.05 9.04
C ASP A 81 4.11 12.32 8.51
N GLN A 82 3.86 13.49 7.89
CA GLN A 82 2.52 13.94 7.49
C GLN A 82 2.33 14.09 5.97
N TRP A 83 3.37 14.03 5.18
CA TRP A 83 3.27 14.32 3.75
C TRP A 83 2.35 13.37 2.98
N MET A 84 2.33 12.07 3.34
CA MET A 84 1.43 11.10 2.71
C MET A 84 -0.03 11.34 3.09
N VAL A 85 -0.29 11.74 4.34
CA VAL A 85 -1.62 12.19 4.79
C VAL A 85 -2.06 13.40 3.99
N SER A 86 -1.19 14.40 3.86
CA SER A 86 -1.47 15.63 3.09
C SER A 86 -1.73 15.33 1.63
N TRP A 87 -1.00 14.38 1.04
CA TRP A 87 -1.25 13.93 -0.32
C TRP A 87 -2.63 13.28 -0.46
N LEU A 88 -3.01 12.38 0.44
CA LEU A 88 -4.33 11.75 0.45
C LEU A 88 -5.44 12.80 0.59
N GLN A 89 -5.31 13.75 1.52
CA GLN A 89 -6.26 14.84 1.71
C GLN A 89 -6.49 15.65 0.44
N GLN A 90 -5.40 15.98 -0.29
CA GLN A 90 -5.51 16.70 -1.57
C GLN A 90 -6.23 15.87 -2.63
N ARG A 91 -5.98 14.56 -2.70
CA ARG A 91 -6.61 13.66 -3.69
C ARG A 91 -8.08 13.38 -3.38
N THR A 92 -8.47 13.46 -2.13
CA THR A 92 -9.84 13.15 -1.68
C THR A 92 -10.64 14.39 -1.28
N SER A 93 -10.11 15.59 -1.46
CA SER A 93 -10.71 16.86 -1.00
C SER A 93 -12.12 17.12 -1.52
N THR A 94 -12.48 16.57 -2.67
CA THR A 94 -13.83 16.68 -3.28
C THR A 94 -14.62 15.38 -3.19
N SER A 95 -14.10 14.35 -2.53
CA SER A 95 -14.74 13.06 -2.45
C SER A 95 -15.89 13.07 -1.45
N THR A 96 -17.00 12.44 -1.83
CA THR A 96 -18.13 12.18 -0.93
C THR A 96 -17.78 11.02 0.02
N LYS A 97 -18.52 10.87 1.12
CA LYS A 97 -18.37 9.71 2.03
C LYS A 97 -18.49 8.37 1.30
N HIS A 98 -19.40 8.27 0.33
CA HIS A 98 -19.57 7.07 -0.48
C HIS A 98 -18.32 6.78 -1.32
N GLN A 99 -17.71 7.79 -1.94
CA GLN A 99 -16.46 7.62 -2.68
C GLN A 99 -15.27 7.24 -1.76
N MET A 100 -15.23 7.81 -0.54
CA MET A 100 -14.23 7.41 0.47
C MET A 100 -14.36 5.92 0.83
N SER A 101 -15.58 5.42 1.08
CA SER A 101 -15.82 4.00 1.40
C SER A 101 -15.57 3.03 0.24
N GLN A 102 -15.40 3.55 -0.97
CA GLN A 102 -14.98 2.81 -2.17
C GLN A 102 -13.52 3.09 -2.55
N SER A 103 -12.75 3.62 -1.63
CA SER A 103 -11.33 3.89 -1.81
C SER A 103 -10.49 2.96 -0.93
N LEU A 104 -9.34 2.56 -1.44
CA LEU A 104 -8.38 1.70 -0.75
C LEU A 104 -7.04 2.43 -0.63
N VAL A 105 -6.50 2.53 0.58
CA VAL A 105 -5.10 2.89 0.78
C VAL A 105 -4.27 1.62 0.95
N TYR A 106 -3.34 1.43 0.03
CA TYR A 106 -2.49 0.25 -0.08
C TYR A 106 -1.06 0.62 0.29
N GLY A 107 -0.64 0.27 1.50
CA GLY A 107 0.71 0.53 2.00
C GLY A 107 1.69 -0.60 1.68
N ILE A 108 2.93 -0.23 1.35
CA ILE A 108 4.06 -1.16 1.16
C ILE A 108 5.20 -0.66 2.05
N SER A 109 5.55 -1.44 3.09
CA SER A 109 6.58 -1.05 4.04
C SER A 109 7.33 -2.27 4.58
N SER A 110 8.61 -2.45 4.21
CA SER A 110 9.41 -3.60 4.66
C SER A 110 9.54 -3.65 6.19
N SER A 111 9.80 -2.52 6.82
CA SER A 111 9.98 -2.45 8.27
C SER A 111 8.67 -2.45 9.07
N GLY A 112 7.55 -2.06 8.45
CA GLY A 112 6.31 -1.76 9.14
C GLY A 112 6.40 -0.57 10.11
N LYS A 113 7.45 0.27 10.01
CA LYS A 113 7.72 1.38 10.95
C LYS A 113 7.76 2.76 10.29
N SER A 114 7.52 2.85 9.00
CA SER A 114 7.49 4.13 8.27
C SER A 114 6.32 4.97 8.77
N ARG A 115 6.61 5.98 9.57
CA ARG A 115 5.57 6.77 10.30
C ARG A 115 4.58 7.44 9.38
N ASP A 116 5.03 7.95 8.25
CA ASP A 116 4.17 8.56 7.24
C ASP A 116 3.20 7.54 6.59
N VAL A 117 3.65 6.30 6.32
CA VAL A 117 2.78 5.21 5.85
C VAL A 117 1.77 4.84 6.93
N ILE A 118 2.21 4.65 8.18
CA ILE A 118 1.33 4.33 9.32
C ILE A 118 0.30 5.44 9.55
N ASN A 119 0.73 6.70 9.57
CA ASN A 119 -0.16 7.84 9.75
C ASN A 119 -1.18 7.95 8.59
N ALA A 120 -0.76 7.65 7.37
CA ALA A 120 -1.64 7.64 6.20
C ALA A 120 -2.71 6.52 6.29
N LEU A 121 -2.32 5.32 6.74
CA LEU A 121 -3.26 4.22 6.98
C LEU A 121 -4.23 4.56 8.11
N GLN A 122 -3.75 5.13 9.22
CA GLN A 122 -4.61 5.58 10.32
C GLN A 122 -5.60 6.64 9.85
N TRP A 123 -5.12 7.68 9.16
CA TRP A 123 -5.99 8.72 8.63
C TRP A 123 -7.04 8.14 7.67
N ALA A 124 -6.68 7.21 6.80
CA ALA A 124 -7.60 6.56 5.88
C ALA A 124 -8.67 5.75 6.61
N SER A 125 -8.27 4.98 7.65
CA SER A 125 -9.20 4.27 8.52
C SER A 125 -10.21 5.20 9.20
N ASP A 126 -9.74 6.34 9.73
CA ASP A 126 -10.57 7.34 10.40
C ASP A 126 -11.53 8.06 9.42
N ASN A 127 -11.32 7.93 8.13
CA ASN A 127 -12.13 8.48 7.05
C ASN A 127 -12.91 7.43 6.24
N ASP A 128 -13.22 6.29 6.86
CA ASP A 128 -14.05 5.22 6.29
C ASP A 128 -13.49 4.58 4.99
N MET A 129 -12.18 4.71 4.72
CA MET A 129 -11.53 4.04 3.60
C MET A 129 -11.13 2.61 3.97
N GLU A 130 -11.08 1.73 2.96
CA GLU A 130 -10.43 0.43 3.13
C GLU A 130 -8.92 0.62 3.21
N ILE A 131 -8.26 -0.19 4.04
CA ILE A 131 -6.82 -0.13 4.22
C ILE A 131 -6.19 -1.52 4.18
N CYS A 132 -5.02 -1.62 3.55
CA CYS A 132 -4.18 -2.80 3.62
C CYS A 132 -2.69 -2.43 3.63
N LEU A 133 -1.87 -3.33 4.15
CA LEU A 133 -0.43 -3.17 4.26
C LEU A 133 0.27 -4.47 3.90
N ILE A 134 1.23 -4.39 2.98
CA ILE A 134 2.22 -5.45 2.78
C ILE A 134 3.49 -5.08 3.53
N THR A 135 3.96 -5.97 4.37
CA THR A 135 5.11 -5.73 5.25
C THR A 135 5.91 -7.00 5.49
N ALA A 136 7.19 -6.86 5.83
CA ALA A 136 8.04 -8.00 6.20
C ALA A 136 7.78 -8.48 7.65
N LYS A 137 7.19 -7.64 8.50
CA LYS A 137 6.89 -7.94 9.90
C LYS A 137 5.56 -7.30 10.29
N PRO A 138 4.80 -7.90 11.24
CA PRO A 138 3.63 -7.27 11.80
C PRO A 138 3.98 -5.88 12.37
N ILE A 139 3.07 -4.92 12.17
CA ILE A 139 3.19 -3.62 12.83
C ILE A 139 2.74 -3.72 14.29
N ALA A 140 3.23 -2.82 15.14
CA ALA A 140 2.86 -2.76 16.56
C ALA A 140 1.58 -1.96 16.80
N GLU A 141 1.24 -1.06 15.90
CA GLU A 141 0.07 -0.20 15.98
C GLU A 141 -1.22 -0.99 15.67
N GLU A 142 -2.25 -0.81 16.48
CA GLU A 142 -3.59 -1.31 16.21
C GLU A 142 -4.36 -0.28 15.38
N ILE A 143 -4.59 -0.57 14.10
CA ILE A 143 -5.38 0.26 13.20
C ILE A 143 -6.64 -0.50 12.83
N ASN A 144 -7.80 0.13 13.07
CA ASN A 144 -9.08 -0.48 12.75
C ASN A 144 -9.20 -0.82 11.27
N ASN A 145 -9.77 -1.98 10.95
CA ASN A 145 -10.00 -2.44 9.59
C ASN A 145 -8.71 -2.64 8.74
N LEU A 146 -7.54 -2.76 9.37
CA LEU A 146 -6.30 -3.03 8.64
C LEU A 146 -6.22 -4.51 8.25
N THR A 147 -6.11 -4.79 6.95
CA THR A 147 -5.66 -6.08 6.45
C THR A 147 -4.15 -6.05 6.26
N GLN A 148 -3.45 -6.93 6.94
CA GLN A 148 -2.00 -6.97 6.90
C GLN A 148 -1.50 -8.29 6.31
N VAL A 149 -0.86 -8.23 5.14
CA VAL A 149 -0.17 -9.36 4.54
C VAL A 149 1.29 -9.30 4.96
N VAL A 150 1.69 -10.28 5.78
CA VAL A 150 3.05 -10.33 6.33
C VAL A 150 3.89 -11.31 5.51
N LEU A 151 4.96 -10.78 4.91
CA LEU A 151 6.04 -11.55 4.29
C LEU A 151 7.20 -11.60 5.29
N ASP A 152 7.89 -12.72 5.46
CA ASP A 152 9.13 -12.68 6.26
C ASP A 152 10.22 -11.87 5.55
N VAL A 153 11.26 -11.47 6.31
CA VAL A 153 12.29 -10.54 5.82
C VAL A 153 12.97 -11.04 4.55
N ASP A 154 13.36 -12.31 4.51
CA ASP A 154 14.08 -12.88 3.36
C ASP A 154 13.19 -12.95 2.13
N TYR A 155 11.94 -13.36 2.33
CA TYR A 155 10.95 -13.43 1.25
C TYR A 155 10.58 -12.03 0.73
N TYR A 156 10.44 -11.05 1.63
CA TYR A 156 10.12 -9.67 1.25
C TYR A 156 11.16 -9.10 0.30
N HIS A 157 12.44 -9.16 0.65
CA HIS A 157 13.51 -8.66 -0.20
C HIS A 157 13.63 -9.40 -1.53
N THR A 158 13.37 -10.70 -1.53
CA THR A 158 13.32 -11.48 -2.78
C THR A 158 12.16 -11.03 -3.68
N ALA A 159 10.96 -10.85 -3.12
CA ALA A 159 9.80 -10.37 -3.86
C ALA A 159 10.02 -8.95 -4.41
N GLU A 160 10.63 -8.06 -3.62
CA GLU A 160 11.03 -6.72 -4.04
C GLU A 160 12.00 -6.78 -5.24
N CYS A 161 13.04 -7.60 -5.16
CA CYS A 161 13.98 -7.77 -6.26
C CYS A 161 13.33 -8.36 -7.51
N LEU A 162 12.47 -9.36 -7.37
CA LEU A 162 11.78 -9.98 -8.50
C LEU A 162 10.76 -9.04 -9.17
N SER A 163 10.19 -8.10 -8.43
CA SER A 163 9.27 -7.11 -8.98
C SER A 163 9.97 -6.04 -9.84
N LEU A 164 11.31 -5.94 -9.74
CA LEU A 164 12.13 -5.03 -10.51
C LEU A 164 12.72 -5.67 -11.78
N LEU A 165 12.57 -6.98 -11.96
CA LEU A 165 13.00 -7.73 -13.15
C LEU A 165 11.92 -7.78 -14.21
#